data_c9f0ff1b4ef807c57b8def008086e721
#
_entry.id   c9f0ff1b4ef807c57b8def008086e721
#
_cell.length_a   1.000
_cell.length_b   1.000
_cell.length_c   1.000
_cell.angle_alpha   90.00
_cell.angle_beta   90.00
_cell.angle_gamma   90.00
#
_symmetry.space_group_name_H-M   'P 1'
#
loop_
_entity.id
_entity.type
_entity.pdbx_description
1 polymer ?
#
loop_
_entity_poly.entity_id
_entity_poly.type
_entity_poly.pdbx_seq_one_letter_code
_entity_poly.pdbx_strand_id
1 'polypeptide(L)'
;MDDDLFVPHVQHAATPAVQPSPPPPITDPRSVGQLVGGVLLATGAPMAHDIERANAWLRALGRPLLTERDLVRETPELLAPRIPIELRAGVLDALYDLAGDEPIRRRIADSYAGLWHDRAEQPAARRTGSPVVRWMIGALPRHQAGASEDPQMASNGPYRGEEIAVQHAPIERTPLRHRVERIRDEFRLVVAAVERVIVGKRDVVERVLVAMAARGHVLLVDVPGVGKTQLCKAIAAAIETRFGRIQFTPDLLPMDITGANVFDVRDKQFRFRPGPIFTHILLADEINRATPKAQSALLEVMEERCATVDGVTHELEEPFQVLATMNPIDHQGTYALPAAQIDRFMVMLELGYPTPDDEVRVLDYHLGAEPPLASVTPVISRAAFVEWRDTVSQIHVTPELKRTAVEYVNGLRRSADEGHTISPRATLAWLRASQARAMVAGREFVTIEDLLDMAPDVLRHRLWVDGATVRERLRAVAVRVAGRGA
;
A
#
# COMPACT_ATOMS: atom_id res chain seq x y z
N MET A 1 -6.95 40.90 62.00
CA MET A 1 -5.57 40.44 62.09
C MET A 1 -5.46 39.47 60.92
N ASP A 2 -5.49 39.94 59.71
CA ASP A 2 -4.41 40.55 58.88
C ASP A 2 -3.18 39.70 58.83
N ASP A 3 -3.03 39.05 57.73
CA ASP A 3 -1.76 38.86 57.07
C ASP A 3 -1.96 38.51 55.59
N ASP A 4 -1.85 39.59 54.80
CA ASP A 4 -1.71 39.61 53.36
C ASP A 4 -0.36 38.98 52.97
N LEU A 5 -0.38 37.94 52.15
CA LEU A 5 0.82 37.44 51.44
C LEU A 5 0.69 37.79 49.98
N PHE A 6 1.33 38.89 49.63
CA PHE A 6 1.58 39.42 48.32
C PHE A 6 2.44 38.43 47.49
N VAL A 7 1.85 37.86 46.43
CA VAL A 7 2.59 37.07 45.42
C VAL A 7 2.84 37.98 44.21
N PRO A 8 4.07 38.28 43.83
CA PRO A 8 4.32 39.09 42.63
C PRO A 8 4.04 38.32 41.36
N HIS A 9 3.17 38.88 40.53
CA HIS A 9 2.99 38.46 39.14
C HIS A 9 4.29 38.66 38.37
N VAL A 10 4.95 37.56 38.00
CA VAL A 10 6.01 37.55 37.00
C VAL A 10 5.34 37.53 35.64
N GLN A 11 5.31 38.67 34.96
CA GLN A 11 4.99 38.74 33.55
C GLN A 11 6.09 38.01 32.77
N HIS A 12 5.80 36.83 32.26
CA HIS A 12 6.62 36.21 31.22
C HIS A 12 6.46 37.02 29.94
N ALA A 13 7.43 37.86 29.64
CA ALA A 13 7.62 38.41 28.30
C ALA A 13 7.80 37.25 27.30
N ALA A 14 6.88 37.14 26.35
CA ALA A 14 7.00 36.21 25.25
C ALA A 14 8.25 36.55 24.46
N THR A 15 9.24 35.68 24.49
CA THR A 15 10.40 35.73 23.61
C THR A 15 9.90 35.61 22.16
N PRO A 16 10.19 36.51 21.24
CA PRO A 16 9.77 36.35 19.85
C PRO A 16 10.41 35.07 19.29
N ALA A 17 9.59 34.23 18.70
CA ALA A 17 10.04 33.06 17.98
C ALA A 17 11.04 33.46 16.93
N VAL A 18 12.30 33.08 17.12
CA VAL A 18 13.36 33.24 16.12
C VAL A 18 12.96 32.35 14.95
N GLN A 19 12.46 32.91 13.87
CA GLN A 19 12.34 32.22 12.61
C GLN A 19 13.73 31.69 12.24
N PRO A 20 13.90 30.41 11.95
CA PRO A 20 15.18 29.90 11.47
C PRO A 20 15.52 30.67 10.19
N SER A 21 16.65 31.33 10.19
CA SER A 21 17.22 31.95 8.99
C SER A 21 17.28 30.92 7.89
N PRO A 22 16.90 31.26 6.64
CA PRO A 22 17.04 30.33 5.52
C PRO A 22 18.50 29.88 5.46
N PRO A 23 18.75 28.57 5.28
CA PRO A 23 20.10 28.06 5.15
C PRO A 23 20.80 28.82 4.00
N PRO A 24 22.09 29.13 4.13
CA PRO A 24 22.83 29.86 3.09
C PRO A 24 22.71 29.07 1.77
N PRO A 25 22.70 29.76 0.61
CA PRO A 25 22.62 29.07 -0.67
C PRO A 25 23.85 28.18 -0.79
N ILE A 26 23.58 26.86 -0.72
CA ILE A 26 24.61 25.84 -0.83
C ILE A 26 25.01 25.80 -2.30
N THR A 27 26.14 26.40 -2.62
CA THR A 27 26.83 26.28 -3.91
C THR A 27 27.57 24.94 -4.00
N ASP A 28 26.98 23.86 -3.45
CA ASP A 28 27.59 22.54 -3.57
C ASP A 28 27.48 22.06 -5.02
N PRO A 29 28.61 21.85 -5.72
CA PRO A 29 28.62 21.36 -7.10
C PRO A 29 27.86 20.04 -7.31
N ARG A 30 27.63 19.28 -6.25
CA ARG A 30 26.99 17.96 -6.29
C ARG A 30 25.45 17.99 -6.15
N SER A 31 24.87 19.12 -5.74
CA SER A 31 23.42 19.21 -5.52
C SER A 31 22.59 18.83 -6.75
N VAL A 32 23.08 19.16 -7.94
CA VAL A 32 22.41 18.78 -9.21
C VAL A 32 22.50 17.26 -9.45
N GLY A 33 23.67 16.66 -9.14
CA GLY A 33 23.85 15.21 -9.24
C GLY A 33 22.93 14.45 -8.30
N GLN A 34 22.80 14.90 -7.04
CA GLN A 34 21.88 14.29 -6.06
C GLN A 34 20.42 14.37 -6.50
N LEU A 35 20.00 15.48 -7.08
CA LEU A 35 18.65 15.65 -7.62
C LEU A 35 18.38 14.67 -8.77
N VAL A 36 19.30 14.59 -9.73
CA VAL A 36 19.21 13.66 -10.87
C VAL A 36 19.22 12.21 -10.39
N GLY A 37 20.10 11.88 -9.45
CA GLY A 37 20.15 10.57 -8.81
C GLY A 37 18.85 10.19 -8.10
N GLY A 38 18.23 11.14 -7.40
CA GLY A 38 16.92 10.95 -6.73
C GLY A 38 15.80 10.63 -7.72
N VAL A 39 15.77 11.30 -8.88
CA VAL A 39 14.78 11.01 -9.94
C VAL A 39 15.02 9.62 -10.55
N LEU A 40 16.27 9.24 -10.79
CA LEU A 40 16.58 7.91 -11.32
C LEU A 40 16.19 6.79 -10.37
N LEU A 41 16.35 7.00 -9.05
CA LEU A 41 15.98 6.01 -8.02
C LEU A 41 14.48 5.91 -7.77
N ALA A 42 13.67 6.81 -8.30
CA ALA A 42 12.24 6.84 -8.04
C ALA A 42 11.51 5.58 -8.49
N THR A 43 12.02 4.89 -9.51
CA THR A 43 11.42 3.69 -10.10
C THR A 43 12.17 2.40 -9.73
N GLY A 44 13.14 2.46 -8.82
CA GLY A 44 13.99 1.33 -8.44
C GLY A 44 15.45 1.57 -8.73
N ALA A 45 16.24 0.50 -8.88
CA ALA A 45 17.65 0.61 -9.28
C ALA A 45 17.73 1.16 -10.72
N PRO A 46 18.50 2.25 -10.97
CA PRO A 46 18.60 2.82 -12.29
C PRO A 46 19.32 1.85 -13.25
N MET A 47 18.82 1.78 -14.48
CA MET A 47 19.48 0.99 -15.53
C MET A 47 20.74 1.70 -16.02
N ALA A 48 21.71 0.93 -16.54
CA ALA A 48 23.00 1.49 -17.00
C ALA A 48 22.83 2.62 -18.03
N HIS A 49 21.87 2.52 -18.95
CA HIS A 49 21.59 3.55 -19.94
C HIS A 49 21.01 4.83 -19.34
N ASP A 50 20.25 4.76 -18.24
CA ASP A 50 19.73 5.93 -17.54
C ASP A 50 20.86 6.72 -16.87
N ILE A 51 21.82 6.00 -16.27
CA ILE A 51 23.01 6.59 -15.65
C ILE A 51 23.90 7.24 -16.72
N GLU A 52 24.06 6.59 -17.87
CA GLU A 52 24.84 7.17 -18.98
C GLU A 52 24.21 8.46 -19.52
N ARG A 53 22.88 8.50 -19.72
CA ARG A 53 22.15 9.71 -20.13
C ARG A 53 22.30 10.84 -19.11
N ALA A 54 22.11 10.54 -17.85
CA ALA A 54 22.28 11.50 -16.77
C ALA A 54 23.71 12.05 -16.70
N ASN A 55 24.71 11.19 -16.85
CA ASN A 55 26.11 11.58 -16.87
C ASN A 55 26.50 12.40 -18.11
N ALA A 56 25.93 12.11 -19.28
CA ALA A 56 26.10 12.93 -20.47
C ALA A 56 25.57 14.36 -20.25
N TRP A 57 24.42 14.47 -19.62
CA TRP A 57 23.80 15.74 -19.28
C TRP A 57 24.60 16.51 -18.22
N LEU A 58 25.08 15.87 -17.14
CA LEU A 58 25.92 16.50 -16.12
C LEU A 58 27.23 17.01 -16.71
N ARG A 59 27.86 16.26 -17.63
CA ARG A 59 29.06 16.75 -18.37
C ARG A 59 28.76 18.02 -19.16
N ALA A 60 27.63 18.09 -19.85
CA ALA A 60 27.24 19.25 -20.63
C ALA A 60 27.02 20.51 -19.75
N LEU A 61 26.59 20.33 -18.51
CA LEU A 61 26.46 21.39 -17.50
C LEU A 61 27.75 21.70 -16.75
N GLY A 62 28.89 21.04 -17.06
CA GLY A 62 30.12 21.18 -16.31
C GLY A 62 30.04 20.73 -14.86
N ARG A 63 29.15 19.78 -14.55
CA ARG A 63 28.91 19.21 -13.21
C ARG A 63 29.60 17.88 -13.03
N PRO A 64 29.95 17.50 -11.78
CA PRO A 64 30.49 16.18 -11.49
C PRO A 64 29.55 15.05 -11.96
N LEU A 65 30.14 13.94 -12.42
CA LEU A 65 29.36 12.76 -12.79
C LEU A 65 28.72 12.12 -11.57
N LEU A 66 27.62 11.38 -11.80
CA LEU A 66 26.94 10.60 -10.76
C LEU A 66 27.90 9.58 -10.15
N THR A 67 27.89 9.53 -8.84
CA THR A 67 28.53 8.49 -8.02
C THR A 67 27.46 7.78 -7.21
N GLU A 68 27.79 6.64 -6.60
CA GLU A 68 26.85 5.93 -5.68
C GLU A 68 26.36 6.83 -4.54
N ARG A 69 27.13 7.84 -4.14
CA ARG A 69 26.76 8.80 -3.09
C ARG A 69 25.71 9.82 -3.54
N ASP A 70 25.55 10.00 -4.84
CA ASP A 70 24.57 10.93 -5.41
C ASP A 70 23.23 10.22 -5.67
N LEU A 71 23.18 8.88 -5.57
CA LEU A 71 21.98 8.08 -5.62
C LEU A 71 21.30 8.05 -4.24
N VAL A 72 20.74 9.18 -3.82
CA VAL A 72 20.08 9.34 -2.52
C VAL A 72 18.63 9.74 -2.73
N ARG A 73 17.73 9.13 -1.97
CA ARG A 73 16.31 9.50 -1.95
C ARG A 73 16.10 10.68 -1.00
N GLU A 74 16.32 11.88 -1.47
CA GLU A 74 15.93 13.10 -0.76
C GLU A 74 14.62 13.64 -1.32
N THR A 75 13.84 14.33 -0.47
CA THR A 75 12.56 14.89 -0.93
C THR A 75 12.79 16.18 -1.74
N PRO A 76 11.92 16.48 -2.73
CA PRO A 76 12.03 17.69 -3.53
C PRO A 76 12.11 18.97 -2.70
N GLU A 77 11.41 19.04 -1.56
CA GLU A 77 11.38 20.17 -0.65
C GLU A 77 12.74 20.48 -0.04
N LEU A 78 13.59 19.46 0.16
CA LEU A 78 14.95 19.64 0.69
C LEU A 78 15.97 20.01 -0.38
N LEU A 79 15.81 19.49 -1.60
CA LEU A 79 16.77 19.72 -2.70
C LEU A 79 16.46 20.97 -3.51
N ALA A 80 15.19 21.27 -3.78
CA ALA A 80 14.80 22.40 -4.62
C ALA A 80 15.41 23.77 -4.21
N PRO A 81 15.49 24.12 -2.90
CA PRO A 81 16.13 25.36 -2.48
C PRO A 81 17.64 25.42 -2.73
N ARG A 82 18.30 24.27 -2.88
CA ARG A 82 19.75 24.15 -3.09
C ARG A 82 20.18 24.38 -4.54
N ILE A 83 19.23 24.43 -5.48
CA ILE A 83 19.51 24.63 -6.89
C ILE A 83 19.48 26.11 -7.22
N PRO A 84 20.59 26.69 -7.73
CA PRO A 84 20.67 28.11 -8.16
C PRO A 84 19.57 28.44 -9.19
N ILE A 85 19.01 29.65 -9.09
CA ILE A 85 17.87 30.07 -9.92
C ILE A 85 18.19 29.96 -11.41
N GLU A 86 19.42 30.27 -11.79
CA GLU A 86 19.90 30.27 -13.18
C GLU A 86 19.91 28.86 -13.79
N LEU A 87 19.99 27.84 -12.95
CA LEU A 87 20.05 26.46 -13.40
C LEU A 87 18.69 25.75 -13.38
N ARG A 88 17.68 26.31 -12.70
CA ARG A 88 16.39 25.63 -12.46
C ARG A 88 15.67 25.26 -13.75
N ALA A 89 15.64 26.14 -14.73
CA ALA A 89 14.99 25.86 -16.01
C ALA A 89 15.67 24.69 -16.75
N GLY A 90 17.00 24.71 -16.84
CA GLY A 90 17.74 23.63 -17.50
C GLY A 90 17.68 22.31 -16.74
N VAL A 91 17.67 22.36 -15.40
CA VAL A 91 17.50 21.18 -14.56
C VAL A 91 16.10 20.59 -14.76
N LEU A 92 15.06 21.42 -14.79
CA LEU A 92 13.69 20.97 -14.98
C LEU A 92 13.48 20.30 -16.34
N ASP A 93 14.01 20.91 -17.41
CA ASP A 93 13.95 20.32 -18.76
C ASP A 93 14.64 18.94 -18.79
N ALA A 94 15.79 18.81 -18.13
CA ALA A 94 16.48 17.52 -18.06
C ALA A 94 15.75 16.49 -17.20
N LEU A 95 15.07 16.90 -16.12
CA LEU A 95 14.24 16.00 -15.33
C LEU A 95 13.08 15.45 -16.14
N TYR A 96 12.42 16.26 -16.96
CA TYR A 96 11.36 15.79 -17.86
C TYR A 96 11.90 14.89 -18.97
N ASP A 97 13.08 15.18 -19.51
CA ASP A 97 13.73 14.32 -20.51
C ASP A 97 14.10 12.94 -19.92
N LEU A 98 14.67 12.92 -18.71
CA LEU A 98 15.00 11.68 -17.98
C LEU A 98 13.74 10.92 -17.55
N ALA A 99 12.67 11.62 -17.23
CA ALA A 99 11.38 11.01 -16.86
C ALA A 99 10.75 10.28 -18.04
N GLY A 100 10.85 10.83 -19.26
CA GLY A 100 10.21 10.24 -20.44
C GLY A 100 8.72 10.04 -20.21
N ASP A 101 8.24 8.82 -20.48
CA ASP A 101 6.85 8.41 -20.24
C ASP A 101 6.64 7.74 -18.88
N GLU A 102 7.66 7.66 -18.03
CA GLU A 102 7.59 7.03 -16.71
C GLU A 102 6.79 7.89 -15.70
N PRO A 103 5.61 7.45 -15.25
CA PRO A 103 4.70 8.30 -14.48
C PRO A 103 5.25 8.75 -13.12
N ILE A 104 6.08 7.92 -12.47
CA ILE A 104 6.64 8.25 -11.15
C ILE A 104 7.71 9.32 -11.29
N ARG A 105 8.61 9.17 -12.25
CA ARG A 105 9.66 10.16 -12.54
C ARG A 105 9.05 11.51 -12.96
N ARG A 106 7.98 11.49 -13.76
CA ARG A 106 7.22 12.69 -14.13
C ARG A 106 6.64 13.42 -12.94
N ARG A 107 6.01 12.71 -11.99
CA ARG A 107 5.47 13.34 -10.77
C ARG A 107 6.54 14.04 -9.95
N ILE A 108 7.75 13.48 -9.89
CA ILE A 108 8.87 14.13 -9.19
C ILE A 108 9.30 15.39 -9.92
N ALA A 109 9.41 15.36 -11.25
CA ALA A 109 9.69 16.55 -12.05
C ALA A 109 8.62 17.64 -11.85
N ASP A 110 7.33 17.26 -11.83
CA ASP A 110 6.20 18.16 -11.56
C ASP A 110 6.28 18.78 -10.16
N SER A 111 6.72 17.99 -9.15
CA SER A 111 6.92 18.50 -7.79
C SER A 111 8.00 19.60 -7.74
N TYR A 112 9.13 19.41 -8.43
CA TYR A 112 10.14 20.47 -8.55
C TYR A 112 9.62 21.68 -9.31
N ALA A 113 8.87 21.48 -10.38
CA ALA A 113 8.22 22.56 -11.11
C ALA A 113 7.30 23.39 -10.19
N GLY A 114 6.47 22.75 -9.37
CA GLY A 114 5.59 23.40 -8.40
C GLY A 114 6.38 24.24 -7.38
N LEU A 115 7.42 23.67 -6.77
CA LEU A 115 8.24 24.34 -5.76
C LEU A 115 9.01 25.56 -6.30
N TRP A 116 9.33 25.58 -7.59
CA TRP A 116 10.03 26.69 -8.22
C TRP A 116 9.11 27.76 -8.80
N HIS A 117 7.83 27.44 -9.08
CA HIS A 117 6.82 28.40 -9.59
C HIS A 117 6.18 29.25 -8.50
N ASP A 118 6.12 28.76 -7.26
CA ASP A 118 5.48 29.48 -6.13
C ASP A 118 6.28 30.73 -5.64
N ARG A 119 7.44 31.04 -6.23
CA ARG A 119 8.32 32.14 -5.78
C ARG A 119 8.77 33.12 -6.85
N ALA A 120 8.25 33.11 -8.05
CA ALA A 120 8.63 34.10 -9.07
C ALA A 120 7.48 34.36 -10.04
N GLU A 121 7.26 35.66 -10.30
CA GLU A 121 6.42 36.21 -11.36
C GLU A 121 6.62 35.43 -12.67
N GLN A 122 5.52 35.16 -13.38
CA GLN A 122 5.52 34.47 -14.66
C GLN A 122 6.49 35.10 -15.66
N PRO A 123 7.42 34.37 -16.25
CA PRO A 123 7.87 34.64 -17.59
C PRO A 123 7.15 33.73 -18.57
N ALA A 124 6.59 34.34 -19.60
CA ALA A 124 6.02 33.68 -20.75
C ALA A 124 7.08 32.84 -21.47
N ALA A 125 7.09 31.53 -21.20
CA ALA A 125 7.90 30.54 -21.91
C ALA A 125 7.21 29.21 -22.07
N ARG A 126 6.01 29.24 -22.64
CA ARG A 126 5.47 28.12 -23.39
C ARG A 126 5.68 28.40 -24.87
N ARG A 127 6.92 28.43 -25.33
CA ARG A 127 7.29 28.27 -26.77
C ARG A 127 8.80 28.06 -26.86
N THR A 128 9.19 26.92 -27.44
CA THR A 128 10.53 26.54 -27.88
C THR A 128 11.58 26.33 -26.78
N GLY A 129 12.06 25.09 -26.65
CA GLY A 129 13.13 24.71 -25.75
C GLY A 129 14.33 25.65 -25.80
N SER A 130 14.92 25.88 -24.63
CA SER A 130 16.14 26.66 -24.45
C SER A 130 17.18 26.28 -25.51
N PRO A 131 17.92 27.27 -26.06
CA PRO A 131 19.02 27.02 -27.03
C PRO A 131 20.03 25.99 -26.53
N VAL A 132 20.22 25.90 -25.20
CA VAL A 132 21.13 24.94 -24.56
C VAL A 132 20.59 23.50 -24.69
N VAL A 133 19.28 23.28 -24.48
CA VAL A 133 18.65 21.95 -24.64
C VAL A 133 18.66 21.54 -26.11
N ARG A 134 18.43 22.48 -27.04
CA ARG A 134 18.48 22.19 -28.48
C ARG A 134 19.89 21.80 -28.95
N TRP A 135 20.92 22.40 -28.35
CA TRP A 135 22.32 22.03 -28.60
C TRP A 135 22.65 20.67 -27.98
N MET A 136 22.18 20.38 -26.77
CA MET A 136 22.37 19.11 -26.10
C MET A 136 21.69 17.93 -26.83
N ILE A 137 20.46 18.13 -27.33
CA ILE A 137 19.75 17.11 -28.12
C ILE A 137 20.44 16.86 -29.47
N GLY A 138 21.05 17.91 -30.06
CA GLY A 138 21.84 17.78 -31.31
C GLY A 138 23.19 17.09 -31.16
N ALA A 139 23.74 17.03 -29.94
CA ALA A 139 25.04 16.41 -29.64
C ALA A 139 24.96 14.92 -29.23
N LEU A 140 23.77 14.38 -29.04
CA LEU A 140 23.60 12.95 -28.77
C LEU A 140 23.58 12.18 -30.10
N PRO A 141 24.42 11.15 -30.30
CA PRO A 141 24.41 10.34 -31.50
C PRO A 141 23.04 9.65 -31.64
N ARG A 142 22.32 10.01 -32.69
CA ARG A 142 21.14 9.28 -33.14
C ARG A 142 21.64 7.95 -33.68
N HIS A 143 21.37 6.85 -33.00
CA HIS A 143 21.45 5.53 -33.60
C HIS A 143 20.40 5.45 -34.73
N GLN A 144 20.86 5.72 -35.94
CA GLN A 144 20.14 5.36 -37.15
C GLN A 144 20.37 3.86 -37.38
N ALA A 145 19.29 3.12 -37.33
CA ALA A 145 19.25 1.80 -37.96
C ALA A 145 19.31 2.01 -39.47
N GLY A 146 20.47 1.76 -40.05
CA GLY A 146 20.69 1.81 -41.50
C GLY A 146 21.59 0.66 -41.89
N ALA A 147 21.02 -0.31 -42.62
CA ALA A 147 21.74 -1.40 -43.24
C ALA A 147 22.71 -0.85 -44.30
N SER A 148 23.97 -1.37 -44.31
CA SER A 148 24.75 -1.51 -45.52
C SER A 148 25.79 -2.63 -45.29
N GLU A 149 25.71 -3.59 -46.19
CA GLU A 149 26.66 -4.66 -46.44
C GLU A 149 28.03 -4.11 -46.84
N ASP A 150 29.13 -4.66 -46.33
CA ASP A 150 30.10 -5.34 -47.18
C ASP A 150 31.23 -5.99 -46.36
N PRO A 151 31.87 -7.07 -46.91
CA PRO A 151 32.59 -8.05 -46.11
C PRO A 151 34.11 -7.89 -46.28
N GLN A 152 34.84 -8.50 -45.38
CA GLN A 152 36.22 -8.99 -45.41
C GLN A 152 37.12 -8.40 -44.30
N MET A 153 37.39 -9.23 -43.32
CA MET A 153 38.74 -9.76 -43.07
C MET A 153 38.74 -10.68 -41.85
N ALA A 154 39.38 -11.78 -42.08
CA ALA A 154 39.47 -12.98 -41.26
C ALA A 154 40.31 -12.82 -39.96
N SER A 155 39.96 -13.62 -39.03
CA SER A 155 40.77 -14.71 -38.44
C SER A 155 40.96 -14.67 -36.92
N ASN A 156 40.64 -15.81 -36.37
CA ASN A 156 41.20 -16.52 -35.24
C ASN A 156 40.59 -16.39 -33.84
N GLY A 157 39.91 -17.51 -33.51
CA GLY A 157 40.04 -18.14 -32.19
C GLY A 157 38.71 -18.35 -31.43
N PRO A 158 38.47 -19.50 -30.86
CA PRO A 158 37.16 -20.08 -30.68
C PRO A 158 36.64 -19.87 -29.27
N TYR A 159 35.52 -19.14 -29.14
CA TYR A 159 34.57 -19.38 -28.06
C TYR A 159 33.18 -19.48 -28.69
N ARG A 160 32.78 -20.72 -29.02
CA ARG A 160 31.38 -21.04 -29.26
C ARG A 160 30.67 -21.00 -27.91
N GLY A 161 30.07 -19.84 -27.58
CA GLY A 161 28.97 -19.78 -26.66
C GLY A 161 27.75 -20.30 -27.40
N GLU A 162 27.29 -21.51 -27.10
CA GLU A 162 25.96 -21.95 -27.48
C GLU A 162 24.98 -21.02 -26.79
N GLU A 163 24.38 -20.13 -27.56
CA GLU A 163 23.12 -19.48 -27.15
C GLU A 163 22.09 -20.60 -26.97
N ILE A 164 21.91 -21.01 -25.72
CA ILE A 164 20.73 -21.77 -25.32
C ILE A 164 19.58 -20.79 -25.46
N ALA A 165 18.97 -20.78 -26.64
CA ALA A 165 17.65 -20.19 -26.80
C ALA A 165 16.70 -20.96 -25.89
N VAL A 166 16.48 -20.44 -24.69
CA VAL A 166 15.40 -20.88 -23.82
C VAL A 166 14.11 -20.48 -24.56
N GLN A 167 13.63 -21.39 -25.38
CA GLN A 167 12.26 -21.31 -25.90
C GLN A 167 11.35 -21.43 -24.68
N HIS A 168 10.93 -20.29 -24.13
CA HIS A 168 9.76 -20.26 -23.29
C HIS A 168 8.58 -20.69 -24.14
N ALA A 169 8.24 -21.97 -24.05
CA ALA A 169 6.93 -22.43 -24.53
C ALA A 169 5.88 -21.48 -23.95
N PRO A 170 4.94 -20.96 -24.74
CA PRO A 170 3.87 -20.14 -24.22
C PRO A 170 3.15 -20.97 -23.15
N ILE A 171 3.23 -20.53 -21.90
CA ILE A 171 2.41 -21.10 -20.81
C ILE A 171 0.98 -20.84 -21.29
N GLU A 172 0.27 -21.86 -21.73
CA GLU A 172 -1.16 -21.81 -22.05
C GLU A 172 -1.86 -21.36 -20.75
N ARG A 173 -2.09 -20.05 -20.64
CA ARG A 173 -2.83 -19.53 -19.50
C ARG A 173 -4.26 -20.00 -19.64
N THR A 174 -4.72 -20.83 -18.73
CA THR A 174 -6.13 -21.24 -18.63
C THR A 174 -7.03 -20.03 -18.82
N PRO A 175 -8.05 -20.07 -19.71
CA PRO A 175 -8.95 -18.95 -19.93
C PRO A 175 -9.51 -18.39 -18.62
N LEU A 176 -9.67 -17.05 -18.56
CA LEU A 176 -10.11 -16.37 -17.33
C LEU A 176 -11.40 -16.99 -16.77
N ARG A 177 -12.34 -17.33 -17.65
CA ARG A 177 -13.62 -17.97 -17.28
C ARG A 177 -13.42 -19.26 -16.50
N HIS A 178 -12.59 -20.18 -16.96
CA HIS A 178 -12.35 -21.45 -16.29
C HIS A 178 -11.64 -21.23 -14.93
N ARG A 179 -10.73 -20.25 -14.86
CA ARG A 179 -10.09 -19.91 -13.58
C ARG A 179 -11.11 -19.39 -12.58
N VAL A 180 -11.98 -18.48 -13.01
CA VAL A 180 -13.00 -17.90 -12.13
C VAL A 180 -14.03 -18.97 -11.68
N GLU A 181 -14.43 -19.87 -12.55
CA GLU A 181 -15.31 -21.00 -12.21
C GLU A 181 -14.66 -21.93 -11.16
N ARG A 182 -13.38 -22.28 -11.35
CA ARG A 182 -12.61 -23.06 -10.37
C ARG A 182 -12.47 -22.33 -9.04
N ILE A 183 -12.08 -21.04 -9.07
CA ILE A 183 -11.92 -20.20 -7.87
C ILE A 183 -13.23 -20.11 -7.08
N ARG A 184 -14.38 -19.98 -7.76
CA ARG A 184 -15.69 -20.01 -7.11
C ARG A 184 -15.92 -21.31 -6.33
N ASP A 185 -15.56 -22.44 -6.93
CA ASP A 185 -15.79 -23.74 -6.30
C ASP A 185 -14.79 -23.98 -5.15
N GLU A 186 -13.53 -23.61 -5.32
CA GLU A 186 -12.52 -23.59 -4.25
C GLU A 186 -12.93 -22.65 -3.10
N PHE A 187 -13.46 -21.47 -3.38
CA PHE A 187 -13.97 -20.53 -2.39
C PHE A 187 -15.06 -21.15 -1.52
N ARG A 188 -16.01 -21.85 -2.14
CA ARG A 188 -17.08 -22.56 -1.42
C ARG A 188 -16.53 -23.64 -0.50
N LEU A 189 -15.49 -24.35 -0.93
CA LEU A 189 -14.83 -25.37 -0.10
C LEU A 189 -14.13 -24.74 1.10
N VAL A 190 -13.41 -23.61 0.91
CA VAL A 190 -12.77 -22.90 2.02
C VAL A 190 -13.80 -22.37 3.01
N VAL A 191 -14.89 -21.74 2.52
CA VAL A 191 -15.99 -21.28 3.39
C VAL A 191 -16.57 -22.45 4.19
N ALA A 192 -16.90 -23.56 3.55
CA ALA A 192 -17.46 -24.73 4.22
C ALA A 192 -16.50 -25.35 5.27
N ALA A 193 -15.18 -25.31 4.99
CA ALA A 193 -14.18 -25.78 5.96
C ALA A 193 -14.10 -24.87 7.19
N VAL A 194 -14.14 -23.56 6.99
CA VAL A 194 -14.09 -22.56 8.09
C VAL A 194 -15.39 -22.57 8.91
N GLU A 195 -16.56 -22.74 8.28
CA GLU A 195 -17.86 -22.80 8.96
C GLU A 195 -17.98 -23.95 9.96
N ARG A 196 -17.20 -25.02 9.79
CA ARG A 196 -17.14 -26.10 10.80
C ARG A 196 -16.61 -25.62 12.15
N VAL A 197 -15.79 -24.57 12.14
CA VAL A 197 -15.21 -23.97 13.36
C VAL A 197 -16.01 -22.74 13.79
N ILE A 198 -16.44 -21.93 12.81
CA ILE A 198 -17.12 -20.64 13.05
C ILE A 198 -18.59 -20.79 12.64
N VAL A 199 -19.36 -21.40 13.54
CA VAL A 199 -20.75 -21.76 13.29
C VAL A 199 -21.63 -20.53 13.08
N GLY A 200 -22.50 -20.56 12.07
CA GLY A 200 -23.52 -19.54 11.81
C GLY A 200 -23.01 -18.18 11.31
N LYS A 201 -21.73 -18.09 10.91
CA LYS A 201 -21.09 -16.83 10.50
C LYS A 201 -20.62 -16.85 9.04
N ARG A 202 -21.30 -17.59 8.20
CA ARG A 202 -20.96 -17.77 6.78
C ARG A 202 -20.70 -16.44 6.08
N ASP A 203 -21.61 -15.48 6.24
CA ASP A 203 -21.50 -14.16 5.58
C ASP A 203 -20.21 -13.43 5.95
N VAL A 204 -19.82 -13.46 7.23
CA VAL A 204 -18.59 -12.83 7.71
C VAL A 204 -17.36 -13.55 7.17
N VAL A 205 -17.39 -14.90 7.16
CA VAL A 205 -16.30 -15.71 6.59
C VAL A 205 -16.12 -15.37 5.10
N GLU A 206 -17.20 -15.32 4.33
CA GLU A 206 -17.17 -14.94 2.91
C GLU A 206 -16.57 -13.54 2.70
N ARG A 207 -16.99 -12.55 3.49
CA ARG A 207 -16.50 -11.17 3.41
C ARG A 207 -15.02 -11.04 3.78
N VAL A 208 -14.57 -11.78 4.79
CA VAL A 208 -13.13 -11.85 5.15
C VAL A 208 -12.32 -12.41 3.98
N LEU A 209 -12.76 -13.54 3.40
CA LEU A 209 -12.08 -14.18 2.28
C LEU A 209 -12.08 -13.29 1.01
N VAL A 210 -13.18 -12.60 0.73
CA VAL A 210 -13.27 -11.60 -0.36
C VAL A 210 -12.24 -10.48 -0.16
N ALA A 211 -12.16 -9.92 1.05
CA ALA A 211 -11.17 -8.89 1.35
C ALA A 211 -9.73 -9.42 1.22
N MET A 212 -9.47 -10.63 1.70
CA MET A 212 -8.15 -11.27 1.58
C MET A 212 -7.76 -11.54 0.12
N ALA A 213 -8.70 -12.01 -0.71
CA ALA A 213 -8.50 -12.19 -2.15
C ALA A 213 -8.22 -10.85 -2.86
N ALA A 214 -8.85 -9.77 -2.43
CA ALA A 214 -8.61 -8.40 -2.90
C ALA A 214 -7.29 -7.79 -2.39
N ARG A 215 -6.43 -8.55 -1.69
CA ARG A 215 -5.19 -8.08 -1.03
C ARG A 215 -5.44 -7.03 0.06
N GLY A 216 -6.64 -7.00 0.64
CA GLY A 216 -7.07 -6.03 1.64
C GLY A 216 -7.01 -6.57 3.06
N HIS A 217 -6.46 -5.78 3.99
CA HIS A 217 -6.46 -6.11 5.41
C HIS A 217 -7.84 -5.91 6.03
N VAL A 218 -8.16 -6.67 7.07
CA VAL A 218 -9.48 -6.72 7.70
C VAL A 218 -9.39 -6.17 9.13
N LEU A 219 -10.33 -5.30 9.49
CA LEU A 219 -10.53 -4.85 10.87
C LEU A 219 -11.81 -5.50 11.43
N LEU A 220 -11.65 -6.29 12.48
CA LEU A 220 -12.75 -6.92 13.21
C LEU A 220 -13.05 -6.10 14.46
N VAL A 221 -14.21 -5.47 14.49
CA VAL A 221 -14.65 -4.64 15.63
C VAL A 221 -15.70 -5.43 16.39
N ASP A 222 -15.34 -5.93 17.58
CA ASP A 222 -16.21 -6.86 18.27
C ASP A 222 -15.82 -7.04 19.74
N VAL A 223 -16.77 -7.51 20.55
CA VAL A 223 -16.53 -7.89 21.93
C VAL A 223 -15.55 -9.05 22.04
N PRO A 224 -14.85 -9.23 23.18
CA PRO A 224 -14.02 -10.40 23.42
C PRO A 224 -14.83 -11.72 23.39
N GLY A 225 -14.16 -12.82 23.00
CA GLY A 225 -14.75 -14.17 23.12
C GLY A 225 -15.61 -14.67 21.94
N VAL A 226 -15.89 -13.85 20.93
CA VAL A 226 -16.75 -14.23 19.79
C VAL A 226 -16.06 -15.14 18.74
N GLY A 227 -14.84 -15.62 18.96
CA GLY A 227 -14.19 -16.59 18.06
C GLY A 227 -13.24 -15.99 17.03
N LYS A 228 -12.83 -14.69 17.14
CA LYS A 228 -11.91 -14.02 16.19
C LYS A 228 -10.61 -14.80 15.95
N THR A 229 -9.98 -15.30 17.00
CA THR A 229 -8.75 -16.11 16.90
C THR A 229 -8.99 -17.44 16.19
N GLN A 230 -10.13 -18.09 16.45
CA GLN A 230 -10.50 -19.35 15.80
C GLN A 230 -10.77 -19.14 14.31
N LEU A 231 -11.40 -18.02 13.93
CA LEU A 231 -11.62 -17.66 12.53
C LEU A 231 -10.29 -17.56 11.77
N CYS A 232 -9.32 -16.82 12.30
CA CYS A 232 -8.01 -16.66 11.66
C CYS A 232 -7.26 -17.98 11.52
N LYS A 233 -7.28 -18.83 12.57
CA LYS A 233 -6.65 -20.14 12.54
C LYS A 233 -7.33 -21.09 11.56
N ALA A 234 -8.66 -21.10 11.50
CA ALA A 234 -9.41 -21.93 10.57
C ALA A 234 -9.14 -21.54 9.11
N ILE A 235 -9.11 -20.23 8.81
CA ILE A 235 -8.75 -19.75 7.46
C ILE A 235 -7.32 -20.16 7.10
N ALA A 236 -6.35 -19.96 8.02
CA ALA A 236 -4.96 -20.32 7.79
C ALA A 236 -4.79 -21.84 7.53
N ALA A 237 -5.48 -22.67 8.28
CA ALA A 237 -5.47 -24.11 8.09
C ALA A 237 -6.11 -24.50 6.75
N ALA A 238 -7.27 -23.93 6.39
CA ALA A 238 -7.97 -24.24 5.15
C ALA A 238 -7.20 -23.85 3.88
N ILE A 239 -6.32 -22.83 3.95
CA ILE A 239 -5.53 -22.30 2.82
C ILE A 239 -4.05 -22.77 2.86
N GLU A 240 -3.69 -23.71 3.72
CA GLU A 240 -2.30 -24.18 3.89
C GLU A 240 -1.29 -23.04 4.09
N THR A 241 -1.57 -22.14 5.02
CA THR A 241 -0.74 -20.96 5.31
C THR A 241 -0.28 -20.94 6.76
N ARG A 242 0.85 -20.24 7.02
CA ARG A 242 1.33 -20.02 8.40
C ARG A 242 0.45 -18.97 9.08
N PHE A 243 0.10 -19.25 10.33
CA PHE A 243 -0.63 -18.34 11.21
C PHE A 243 0.32 -17.74 12.25
N GLY A 244 0.24 -16.43 12.47
CA GLY A 244 0.89 -15.70 13.54
C GLY A 244 -0.11 -14.89 14.36
N ARG A 245 0.19 -14.63 15.63
CA ARG A 245 -0.63 -13.76 16.48
C ARG A 245 0.27 -12.80 17.25
N ILE A 246 -0.14 -11.55 17.29
CA ILE A 246 0.41 -10.52 18.18
C ILE A 246 -0.73 -10.06 19.08
N GLN A 247 -0.53 -10.15 20.40
CA GLN A 247 -1.41 -9.51 21.37
C GLN A 247 -0.87 -8.09 21.63
N PHE A 248 -1.65 -7.09 21.26
CA PHE A 248 -1.26 -5.70 21.49
C PHE A 248 -1.49 -5.31 22.95
N THR A 249 -0.42 -4.84 23.61
CA THR A 249 -0.40 -4.40 25.01
C THR A 249 0.31 -3.05 25.10
N PRO A 250 0.10 -2.26 26.17
CA PRO A 250 0.71 -0.93 26.30
C PRO A 250 2.25 -0.93 26.29
N ASP A 251 2.87 -2.04 26.66
CA ASP A 251 4.33 -2.23 26.74
C ASP A 251 4.94 -2.81 25.44
N LEU A 252 4.12 -3.17 24.44
CA LEU A 252 4.59 -3.72 23.18
C LEU A 252 5.45 -2.71 22.42
N LEU A 253 6.64 -3.13 22.02
CA LEU A 253 7.59 -2.32 21.25
C LEU A 253 7.51 -2.64 19.75
N PRO A 254 7.85 -1.72 18.84
CA PRO A 254 7.97 -1.98 17.42
C PRO A 254 8.82 -3.20 17.07
N MET A 255 9.94 -3.39 17.76
CA MET A 255 10.85 -4.54 17.54
C MET A 255 10.22 -5.89 17.91
N ASP A 256 9.23 -5.91 18.79
CA ASP A 256 8.49 -7.14 19.12
C ASP A 256 7.59 -7.57 17.97
N ILE A 257 7.25 -6.64 17.09
CA ILE A 257 6.44 -6.83 15.88
C ILE A 257 7.33 -7.21 14.68
N THR A 258 8.33 -6.37 14.38
CA THR A 258 9.19 -6.48 13.21
C THR A 258 10.36 -7.44 13.37
N GLY A 259 10.73 -7.74 14.60
CA GLY A 259 11.98 -8.44 14.90
C GLY A 259 13.14 -7.49 15.16
N ALA A 260 14.27 -8.04 15.53
CA ALA A 260 15.48 -7.31 15.89
C ALA A 260 16.74 -8.10 15.57
N ASN A 261 17.87 -7.38 15.42
CA ASN A 261 19.16 -8.00 15.38
C ASN A 261 19.61 -8.40 16.80
N VAL A 262 19.83 -9.67 17.02
CA VAL A 262 20.27 -10.23 18.30
C VAL A 262 21.73 -10.66 18.18
N PHE A 263 22.55 -10.27 19.15
CA PHE A 263 23.95 -10.70 19.19
C PHE A 263 24.04 -12.18 19.59
N ASP A 264 24.52 -13.01 18.67
CA ASP A 264 24.82 -14.41 18.96
C ASP A 264 26.21 -14.51 19.59
N VAL A 265 26.24 -14.88 20.86
CA VAL A 265 27.49 -14.99 21.65
C VAL A 265 28.40 -16.10 21.11
N ARG A 266 27.85 -17.12 20.47
CA ARG A 266 28.63 -18.27 19.94
C ARG A 266 29.45 -17.85 18.73
N ASP A 267 28.80 -17.16 17.80
CA ASP A 267 29.43 -16.75 16.53
C ASP A 267 29.98 -15.32 16.61
N LYS A 268 29.73 -14.59 17.71
CA LYS A 268 30.09 -13.18 17.89
C LYS A 268 29.57 -12.28 16.76
N GLN A 269 28.38 -12.57 16.25
CA GLN A 269 27.75 -11.84 15.16
C GLN A 269 26.32 -11.43 15.53
N PHE A 270 25.87 -10.33 14.95
CA PHE A 270 24.46 -9.98 14.99
C PHE A 270 23.69 -10.82 13.97
N ARG A 271 22.60 -11.43 14.39
CA ARG A 271 21.68 -12.18 13.54
C ARG A 271 20.29 -11.62 13.63
N PHE A 272 19.68 -11.43 12.49
CA PHE A 272 18.27 -11.01 12.46
C PHE A 272 17.38 -12.13 12.99
N ARG A 273 16.62 -11.81 14.03
CA ARG A 273 15.54 -12.65 14.57
C ARG A 273 14.21 -12.08 14.07
N PRO A 274 13.54 -12.74 13.11
CA PRO A 274 12.28 -12.26 12.57
C PRO A 274 11.20 -12.18 13.64
N GLY A 275 10.42 -11.10 13.60
CA GLY A 275 9.25 -10.93 14.44
C GLY A 275 8.03 -11.70 13.92
N PRO A 276 6.90 -11.67 14.64
CA PRO A 276 5.69 -12.41 14.27
C PRO A 276 5.03 -11.95 12.97
N ILE A 277 5.41 -10.81 12.40
CA ILE A 277 4.92 -10.38 11.08
C ILE A 277 5.40 -11.29 9.94
N PHE A 278 6.49 -12.05 10.13
CA PHE A 278 7.01 -12.97 9.11
C PHE A 278 6.17 -14.25 9.04
N THR A 279 4.90 -14.05 8.76
CA THR A 279 3.87 -15.08 8.61
C THR A 279 2.96 -14.75 7.43
N HIS A 280 2.05 -15.66 7.08
CA HIS A 280 1.12 -15.42 5.98
C HIS A 280 -0.19 -14.77 6.43
N ILE A 281 -0.77 -15.28 7.53
CA ILE A 281 -1.96 -14.71 8.16
C ILE A 281 -1.62 -14.30 9.59
N LEU A 282 -1.67 -12.98 9.83
CA LEU A 282 -1.36 -12.38 11.11
C LEU A 282 -2.65 -11.90 11.78
N LEU A 283 -2.91 -12.36 12.98
CA LEU A 283 -3.90 -11.78 13.88
C LEU A 283 -3.22 -10.72 14.76
N ALA A 284 -3.55 -9.47 14.53
CA ALA A 284 -3.17 -8.34 15.39
C ALA A 284 -4.30 -8.10 16.40
N ASP A 285 -4.20 -8.72 17.57
CA ASP A 285 -5.29 -8.76 18.55
C ASP A 285 -5.25 -7.55 19.48
N GLU A 286 -6.39 -6.83 19.59
CA GLU A 286 -6.59 -5.63 20.39
C GLU A 286 -5.62 -4.49 20.02
N ILE A 287 -5.54 -4.16 18.72
CA ILE A 287 -4.58 -3.18 18.18
C ILE A 287 -4.64 -1.81 18.88
N ASN A 288 -5.82 -1.42 19.39
CA ASN A 288 -6.03 -0.16 20.10
C ASN A 288 -5.46 -0.14 21.54
N ARG A 289 -4.91 -1.25 22.05
CA ARG A 289 -4.28 -1.28 23.39
C ARG A 289 -2.80 -0.92 23.38
N ALA A 290 -2.12 -1.02 22.24
CA ALA A 290 -0.71 -0.66 22.16
C ALA A 290 -0.50 0.82 21.85
N THR A 291 0.71 1.28 22.14
CA THR A 291 1.13 2.66 21.86
C THR A 291 1.05 3.00 20.36
N PRO A 292 0.88 4.28 19.99
CA PRO A 292 0.90 4.71 18.59
C PRO A 292 2.15 4.28 17.81
N LYS A 293 3.29 4.13 18.47
CA LYS A 293 4.54 3.66 17.84
C LYS A 293 4.43 2.21 17.38
N ALA A 294 3.90 1.32 18.24
CA ALA A 294 3.69 -0.08 17.90
C ALA A 294 2.61 -0.24 16.82
N GLN A 295 1.50 0.53 16.93
CA GLN A 295 0.48 0.56 15.88
C GLN A 295 1.07 0.98 14.52
N SER A 296 1.86 2.06 14.49
CA SER A 296 2.49 2.57 13.27
C SER A 296 3.42 1.55 12.62
N ALA A 297 4.20 0.79 13.41
CA ALA A 297 5.08 -0.25 12.89
C ALA A 297 4.30 -1.35 12.15
N LEU A 298 3.18 -1.83 12.69
CA LEU A 298 2.34 -2.79 11.98
C LEU A 298 1.73 -2.20 10.72
N LEU A 299 1.22 -0.97 10.82
CA LEU A 299 0.52 -0.31 9.70
C LEU A 299 1.47 0.03 8.55
N GLU A 300 2.74 0.31 8.82
CA GLU A 300 3.79 0.47 7.82
C GLU A 300 4.03 -0.85 7.07
N VAL A 301 4.21 -1.94 7.82
CA VAL A 301 4.39 -3.28 7.24
C VAL A 301 3.18 -3.72 6.39
N MET A 302 1.96 -3.35 6.79
CA MET A 302 0.75 -3.62 5.99
C MET A 302 0.78 -2.92 4.62
N GLU A 303 1.36 -1.74 4.54
CA GLU A 303 1.43 -0.95 3.32
C GLU A 303 2.62 -1.34 2.44
N GLU A 304 3.81 -1.41 3.04
CA GLU A 304 5.07 -1.61 2.34
C GLU A 304 5.38 -3.10 2.08
N ARG A 305 4.75 -4.03 2.80
CA ARG A 305 5.00 -5.49 2.77
C ARG A 305 6.45 -5.89 3.04
N CYS A 306 7.14 -5.06 3.77
CA CYS A 306 8.51 -5.30 4.24
C CYS A 306 8.70 -4.67 5.61
N ALA A 307 9.78 -5.06 6.30
CA ALA A 307 10.21 -4.42 7.53
C ALA A 307 11.68 -4.04 7.41
N THR A 308 12.04 -2.80 7.74
CA THR A 308 13.42 -2.35 7.76
C THR A 308 13.95 -2.36 9.19
N VAL A 309 14.96 -3.20 9.44
CA VAL A 309 15.62 -3.34 10.75
C VAL A 309 17.09 -3.03 10.60
N ASP A 310 17.58 -2.04 11.33
CA ASP A 310 18.99 -1.58 11.31
C ASP A 310 19.50 -1.29 9.87
N GLY A 311 18.65 -0.70 9.03
CA GLY A 311 18.98 -0.33 7.65
C GLY A 311 18.90 -1.48 6.63
N VAL A 312 18.52 -2.70 7.05
CA VAL A 312 18.29 -3.84 6.17
C VAL A 312 16.78 -4.05 6.00
N THR A 313 16.33 -4.08 4.74
CA THR A 313 14.92 -4.33 4.41
C THR A 313 14.68 -5.83 4.22
N HIS A 314 13.72 -6.36 4.95
CA HIS A 314 13.27 -7.75 4.90
C HIS A 314 11.88 -7.81 4.29
N GLU A 315 11.75 -8.43 3.13
CA GLU A 315 10.47 -8.62 2.45
C GLU A 315 9.62 -9.68 3.13
N LEU A 316 8.30 -9.52 3.08
CA LEU A 316 7.35 -10.50 3.58
C LEU A 316 6.90 -11.44 2.46
N GLU A 317 6.80 -12.73 2.77
CA GLU A 317 6.30 -13.73 1.83
C GLU A 317 4.80 -13.54 1.53
N GLU A 318 4.42 -13.73 0.26
CA GLU A 318 3.01 -13.76 -0.12
C GLU A 318 2.35 -15.13 0.15
N PRO A 319 1.08 -15.09 0.57
CA PRO A 319 0.24 -13.94 0.91
C PRO A 319 0.60 -13.37 2.28
N PHE A 320 0.73 -12.06 2.42
CA PHE A 320 0.74 -11.42 3.74
C PHE A 320 -0.61 -10.76 3.99
N GLN A 321 -1.28 -11.17 5.06
CA GLN A 321 -2.63 -10.75 5.40
C GLN A 321 -2.75 -10.45 6.89
N VAL A 322 -3.21 -9.25 7.22
CA VAL A 322 -3.49 -8.86 8.60
C VAL A 322 -5.01 -8.86 8.84
N LEU A 323 -5.41 -9.56 9.89
CA LEU A 323 -6.72 -9.42 10.51
C LEU A 323 -6.47 -8.76 11.87
N ALA A 324 -6.83 -7.48 12.01
CA ALA A 324 -6.70 -6.76 13.26
C ALA A 324 -8.02 -6.81 14.03
N THR A 325 -7.95 -6.87 15.36
CA THR A 325 -9.13 -6.74 16.20
C THR A 325 -9.11 -5.46 17.01
N MET A 326 -10.28 -4.89 17.23
CA MET A 326 -10.49 -3.74 18.09
C MET A 326 -11.69 -4.00 18.98
N ASN A 327 -11.58 -3.69 20.27
CA ASN A 327 -12.71 -3.72 21.19
C ASN A 327 -13.29 -2.30 21.31
N PRO A 328 -14.54 -2.06 20.91
CA PRO A 328 -15.14 -0.73 20.98
C PRO A 328 -15.51 -0.29 22.40
N ILE A 329 -15.61 -1.21 23.35
CA ILE A 329 -16.12 -0.96 24.71
C ILE A 329 -14.99 -0.56 25.68
N ASP A 330 -13.77 -0.91 25.38
CA ASP A 330 -12.62 -0.71 26.29
C ASP A 330 -12.09 0.72 26.14
N HIS A 331 -12.58 1.64 27.01
CA HIS A 331 -12.17 3.04 27.02
C HIS A 331 -10.95 3.31 27.94
N GLN A 332 -10.65 2.41 28.87
CA GLN A 332 -9.52 2.58 29.81
C GLN A 332 -8.26 1.92 29.25
N GLY A 333 -7.20 2.72 29.09
CA GLY A 333 -5.89 2.22 28.63
C GLY A 333 -5.82 1.90 27.14
N THR A 334 -6.71 2.47 26.32
CA THR A 334 -6.68 2.31 24.85
C THR A 334 -6.23 3.59 24.17
N TYR A 335 -5.55 3.43 23.04
CA TYR A 335 -5.15 4.49 22.14
C TYR A 335 -6.02 4.40 20.88
N ALA A 336 -6.84 5.41 20.64
CA ALA A 336 -7.66 5.46 19.43
C ALA A 336 -6.78 5.45 18.17
N LEU A 337 -7.15 4.63 17.18
CA LEU A 337 -6.51 4.70 15.87
C LEU A 337 -7.01 5.95 15.14
N PRO A 338 -6.11 6.82 14.64
CA PRO A 338 -6.48 7.92 13.78
C PRO A 338 -7.19 7.45 12.50
N ALA A 339 -8.07 8.28 11.94
CA ALA A 339 -8.82 7.96 10.71
C ALA A 339 -7.91 7.53 9.55
N ALA A 340 -6.73 8.16 9.39
CA ALA A 340 -5.75 7.81 8.36
C ALA A 340 -5.14 6.41 8.55
N GLN A 341 -5.10 5.91 9.77
CA GLN A 341 -4.62 4.56 10.08
C GLN A 341 -5.72 3.52 9.84
N ILE A 342 -6.96 3.84 10.21
CA ILE A 342 -8.12 2.98 9.96
C ILE A 342 -8.37 2.84 8.45
N ASP A 343 -8.12 3.87 7.65
CA ASP A 343 -8.26 3.85 6.18
C ASP A 343 -7.35 2.80 5.49
N ARG A 344 -6.31 2.29 6.16
CA ARG A 344 -5.45 1.21 5.65
C ARG A 344 -6.13 -0.17 5.64
N PHE A 345 -7.17 -0.35 6.44
CA PHE A 345 -8.01 -1.55 6.38
C PHE A 345 -8.99 -1.44 5.22
N MET A 346 -9.10 -2.50 4.43
CA MET A 346 -10.03 -2.53 3.30
C MET A 346 -11.46 -2.58 3.78
N VAL A 347 -11.74 -3.46 4.74
CA VAL A 347 -13.08 -3.68 5.30
C VAL A 347 -13.06 -3.64 6.82
N MET A 348 -14.19 -3.20 7.40
CA MET A 348 -14.49 -3.35 8.81
C MET A 348 -15.69 -4.27 8.97
N LEU A 349 -15.52 -5.34 9.75
CA LEU A 349 -16.52 -6.39 9.95
C LEU A 349 -16.78 -6.63 11.43
N GLU A 350 -17.92 -7.23 11.72
CA GLU A 350 -18.33 -7.70 13.04
C GLU A 350 -18.73 -9.18 12.94
N LEU A 351 -18.20 -10.04 13.82
CA LEU A 351 -18.69 -11.40 13.94
C LEU A 351 -20.05 -11.42 14.68
N GLY A 352 -20.15 -10.61 15.73
CA GLY A 352 -21.29 -10.59 16.62
C GLY A 352 -21.48 -11.90 17.39
N TYR A 353 -22.44 -11.93 18.29
CA TYR A 353 -22.81 -13.14 19.01
C TYR A 353 -23.46 -14.17 18.07
N PRO A 354 -23.25 -15.47 18.30
CA PRO A 354 -24.01 -16.53 17.61
C PRO A 354 -25.51 -16.41 17.93
N THR A 355 -26.35 -16.98 17.07
CA THR A 355 -27.76 -17.20 17.44
C THR A 355 -27.84 -18.23 18.56
N PRO A 356 -28.94 -18.29 19.35
CA PRO A 356 -29.07 -19.32 20.40
C PRO A 356 -28.89 -20.74 19.88
N ASP A 357 -29.40 -21.06 18.71
CA ASP A 357 -29.24 -22.38 18.08
C ASP A 357 -27.80 -22.65 17.66
N ASP A 358 -27.11 -21.66 17.12
CA ASP A 358 -25.70 -21.76 16.76
C ASP A 358 -24.82 -21.88 18.02
N GLU A 359 -25.19 -21.18 19.11
CA GLU A 359 -24.46 -21.27 20.39
C GLU A 359 -24.54 -22.67 20.97
N VAL A 360 -25.70 -23.33 20.90
CA VAL A 360 -25.84 -24.74 21.27
C VAL A 360 -24.91 -25.61 20.43
N ARG A 361 -24.88 -25.40 19.12
CA ARG A 361 -23.95 -26.13 18.22
C ARG A 361 -22.49 -25.89 18.56
N VAL A 362 -22.10 -24.66 18.93
CA VAL A 362 -20.76 -24.37 19.41
C VAL A 362 -20.42 -25.14 20.68
N LEU A 363 -21.36 -25.23 21.64
CA LEU A 363 -21.18 -26.00 22.85
C LEU A 363 -21.01 -27.49 22.54
N ASP A 364 -21.85 -28.08 21.67
CA ASP A 364 -21.73 -29.45 21.23
C ASP A 364 -20.38 -29.80 20.64
N TYR A 365 -19.83 -28.88 19.80
CA TYR A 365 -18.50 -29.03 19.21
C TYR A 365 -17.38 -28.94 20.24
N HIS A 366 -17.49 -28.05 21.23
CA HIS A 366 -16.45 -27.86 22.23
C HIS A 366 -16.48 -28.84 23.39
N LEU A 367 -17.64 -29.46 23.65
CA LEU A 367 -17.81 -30.54 24.62
C LEU A 367 -17.46 -31.92 24.02
N GLY A 368 -17.25 -31.98 22.70
CA GLY A 368 -16.79 -33.18 22.02
C GLY A 368 -15.34 -33.55 22.32
N ALA A 369 -14.93 -34.75 21.94
CA ALA A 369 -13.60 -35.29 22.24
C ALA A 369 -12.46 -34.58 21.50
N GLU A 370 -12.73 -33.97 20.34
CA GLU A 370 -11.73 -33.29 19.53
C GLU A 370 -12.07 -31.80 19.34
N PRO A 371 -11.07 -30.91 19.41
CA PRO A 371 -11.28 -29.49 19.13
C PRO A 371 -11.73 -29.29 17.68
N PRO A 372 -12.74 -28.45 17.38
CA PRO A 372 -13.25 -28.23 16.01
C PRO A 372 -12.15 -27.87 15.00
N LEU A 373 -11.15 -27.11 15.44
CA LEU A 373 -10.02 -26.70 14.60
C LEU A 373 -9.19 -27.88 14.09
N ALA A 374 -9.08 -28.98 14.85
CA ALA A 374 -8.33 -30.16 14.46
C ALA A 374 -8.96 -30.86 13.23
N SER A 375 -10.25 -30.65 13.00
CA SER A 375 -10.95 -31.19 11.82
C SER A 375 -10.74 -30.40 10.54
N VAL A 376 -10.11 -29.23 10.60
CA VAL A 376 -9.86 -28.41 9.40
C VAL A 376 -8.57 -28.86 8.74
N THR A 377 -8.71 -29.48 7.58
CA THR A 377 -7.61 -29.83 6.69
C THR A 377 -7.48 -28.81 5.57
N PRO A 378 -6.27 -28.61 5.02
CA PRO A 378 -6.10 -27.74 3.85
C PRO A 378 -7.00 -28.18 2.69
N VAL A 379 -7.78 -27.26 2.14
CA VAL A 379 -8.67 -27.51 0.98
C VAL A 379 -8.14 -26.84 -0.28
N ILE A 380 -7.30 -25.84 -0.12
CA ILE A 380 -6.52 -25.23 -1.21
C ILE A 380 -5.08 -24.98 -0.74
N SER A 381 -4.14 -25.00 -1.68
CA SER A 381 -2.75 -24.64 -1.39
C SER A 381 -2.56 -23.12 -1.29
N ARG A 382 -1.48 -22.70 -0.63
CA ARG A 382 -1.03 -21.31 -0.62
C ARG A 382 -0.92 -20.72 -2.04
N ALA A 383 -0.36 -21.50 -2.98
CA ALA A 383 -0.20 -21.09 -4.37
C ALA A 383 -1.55 -20.82 -5.07
N ALA A 384 -2.55 -21.65 -4.84
CA ALA A 384 -3.90 -21.45 -5.35
C ALA A 384 -4.52 -20.14 -4.80
N PHE A 385 -4.32 -19.86 -3.52
CA PHE A 385 -4.80 -18.61 -2.93
C PHE A 385 -4.07 -17.36 -3.50
N VAL A 386 -2.78 -17.44 -3.79
CA VAL A 386 -2.05 -16.36 -4.49
C VAL A 386 -2.63 -16.16 -5.89
N GLU A 387 -2.97 -17.25 -6.61
CA GLU A 387 -3.64 -17.16 -7.91
C GLU A 387 -5.00 -16.45 -7.83
N TRP A 388 -5.79 -16.67 -6.76
CA TRP A 388 -7.03 -15.89 -6.54
C TRP A 388 -6.73 -14.40 -6.53
N ARG A 389 -5.73 -13.99 -5.75
CA ARG A 389 -5.33 -12.59 -5.59
C ARG A 389 -4.89 -11.95 -6.92
N ASP A 390 -4.20 -12.70 -7.76
CA ASP A 390 -3.77 -12.25 -9.08
C ASP A 390 -4.94 -12.18 -10.07
N THR A 391 -5.89 -13.11 -9.95
CA THR A 391 -7.07 -13.16 -10.82
C THR A 391 -8.03 -12.01 -10.55
N VAL A 392 -8.14 -11.50 -9.30
CA VAL A 392 -9.00 -10.34 -8.98
C VAL A 392 -8.69 -9.15 -9.88
N SER A 393 -7.41 -8.87 -10.17
CA SER A 393 -7.02 -7.74 -10.99
C SER A 393 -7.47 -7.85 -12.46
N GLN A 394 -7.84 -9.06 -12.91
CA GLN A 394 -8.28 -9.35 -14.27
C GLN A 394 -9.80 -9.27 -14.43
N ILE A 395 -10.55 -9.17 -13.33
CA ILE A 395 -12.00 -8.99 -13.36
C ILE A 395 -12.34 -7.60 -13.89
N HIS A 396 -13.12 -7.59 -14.98
CA HIS A 396 -13.41 -6.35 -15.70
C HIS A 396 -14.31 -5.41 -14.91
N VAL A 397 -13.96 -4.11 -14.93
CA VAL A 397 -14.79 -3.01 -14.38
C VAL A 397 -15.02 -2.02 -15.50
N THR A 398 -16.26 -1.82 -15.89
CA THR A 398 -16.59 -0.89 -16.98
C THR A 398 -16.29 0.56 -16.63
N PRO A 399 -15.99 1.43 -17.61
CA PRO A 399 -15.79 2.86 -17.35
C PRO A 399 -16.98 3.52 -16.66
N GLU A 400 -18.20 3.10 -17.00
CA GLU A 400 -19.46 3.60 -16.42
C GLU A 400 -19.53 3.26 -14.93
N LEU A 401 -19.22 2.01 -14.56
CA LEU A 401 -19.23 1.59 -13.15
C LEU A 401 -18.17 2.31 -12.33
N LYS A 402 -16.98 2.59 -12.91
CA LYS A 402 -15.95 3.41 -12.25
C LYS A 402 -16.45 4.83 -11.99
N ARG A 403 -17.14 5.47 -12.96
CA ARG A 403 -17.74 6.78 -12.79
C ARG A 403 -18.82 6.75 -11.71
N THR A 404 -19.70 5.76 -11.75
CA THR A 404 -20.74 5.57 -10.72
C THR A 404 -20.13 5.45 -9.32
N ALA A 405 -19.08 4.67 -9.12
CA ALA A 405 -18.40 4.56 -7.83
C ALA A 405 -17.85 5.91 -7.36
N VAL A 406 -17.23 6.69 -8.25
CA VAL A 406 -16.71 8.04 -7.94
C VAL A 406 -17.87 9.00 -7.61
N GLU A 407 -18.99 8.95 -8.33
CA GLU A 407 -20.16 9.78 -8.07
C GLU A 407 -20.80 9.46 -6.71
N TYR A 408 -20.90 8.18 -6.36
CA TYR A 408 -21.35 7.75 -5.05
C TYR A 408 -20.44 8.28 -3.94
N VAL A 409 -19.12 8.10 -4.06
CA VAL A 409 -18.16 8.59 -3.08
C VAL A 409 -18.22 10.12 -2.96
N ASN A 410 -18.33 10.85 -4.06
CA ASN A 410 -18.48 12.31 -4.03
C ASN A 410 -19.80 12.72 -3.41
N GLY A 411 -20.88 11.97 -3.62
CA GLY A 411 -22.15 12.16 -2.96
C GLY A 411 -22.06 11.99 -1.45
N LEU A 412 -21.36 10.94 -1.01
CA LEU A 412 -21.11 10.66 0.41
C LEU A 412 -20.22 11.73 1.07
N ARG A 413 -19.17 12.19 0.38
CA ARG A 413 -18.31 13.29 0.86
C ARG A 413 -19.10 14.58 1.13
N ARG A 414 -20.07 14.89 0.28
CA ARG A 414 -20.96 16.08 0.47
C ARG A 414 -21.96 15.91 1.58
N SER A 415 -22.29 14.69 1.97
CA SER A 415 -23.23 14.38 3.06
C SER A 415 -22.53 13.97 4.36
N ALA A 416 -21.21 13.91 4.37
CA ALA A 416 -20.46 13.64 5.57
C ALA A 416 -20.38 14.87 6.47
N ASP A 417 -20.47 14.67 7.77
CA ASP A 417 -20.29 15.71 8.77
C ASP A 417 -18.84 16.22 8.76
N GLU A 418 -18.60 17.44 9.25
CA GLU A 418 -17.25 18.02 9.30
C GLU A 418 -16.28 17.11 10.03
N GLY A 419 -15.18 16.75 9.36
CA GLY A 419 -14.12 15.89 9.89
C GLY A 419 -14.04 14.48 9.31
N HIS A 420 -15.00 14.04 8.50
CA HIS A 420 -15.00 12.72 7.87
C HIS A 420 -14.60 12.82 6.38
N THR A 421 -13.43 12.33 6.04
CA THR A 421 -12.92 12.37 4.65
C THR A 421 -12.80 10.97 4.08
N ILE A 422 -13.57 10.68 3.04
CA ILE A 422 -13.39 9.44 2.25
C ILE A 422 -12.27 9.70 1.25
N SER A 423 -11.14 9.03 1.43
CA SER A 423 -9.97 9.18 0.56
C SER A 423 -10.20 8.54 -0.83
N PRO A 424 -9.42 8.87 -1.87
CA PRO A 424 -9.42 8.11 -3.12
C PRO A 424 -9.04 6.63 -2.92
N ARG A 425 -8.24 6.31 -1.88
CA ARG A 425 -7.90 4.93 -1.47
C ARG A 425 -9.18 4.12 -1.18
N ALA A 426 -10.17 4.74 -0.54
CA ALA A 426 -11.46 4.09 -0.26
C ALA A 426 -12.21 3.67 -1.55
N THR A 427 -12.23 4.53 -2.58
CA THR A 427 -12.85 4.20 -3.87
C THR A 427 -12.14 3.02 -4.54
N LEU A 428 -10.80 3.02 -4.49
CA LEU A 428 -10.00 1.92 -5.03
C LEU A 428 -10.25 0.61 -4.24
N ALA A 429 -10.25 0.68 -2.91
CA ALA A 429 -10.54 -0.47 -2.05
C ALA A 429 -11.94 -1.03 -2.33
N TRP A 430 -12.93 -0.16 -2.52
CA TRP A 430 -14.31 -0.54 -2.84
C TRP A 430 -14.40 -1.27 -4.18
N LEU A 431 -13.78 -0.73 -5.24
CA LEU A 431 -13.75 -1.39 -6.55
C LEU A 431 -13.01 -2.74 -6.51
N ARG A 432 -11.88 -2.83 -5.79
CA ARG A 432 -11.14 -4.08 -5.64
C ARG A 432 -11.91 -5.14 -4.86
N ALA A 433 -12.57 -4.76 -3.78
CA ALA A 433 -13.46 -5.65 -3.04
C ALA A 433 -14.61 -6.16 -3.93
N SER A 434 -15.19 -5.27 -4.76
CA SER A 434 -16.23 -5.64 -5.73
C SER A 434 -15.72 -6.58 -6.83
N GLN A 435 -14.48 -6.40 -7.30
CA GLN A 435 -13.84 -7.35 -8.23
C GLN A 435 -13.70 -8.74 -7.62
N ALA A 436 -13.20 -8.82 -6.36
CA ALA A 436 -13.09 -10.08 -5.65
C ALA A 436 -14.47 -10.70 -5.42
N ARG A 437 -15.50 -9.91 -5.08
CA ARG A 437 -16.88 -10.37 -4.92
C ARG A 437 -17.43 -10.98 -6.21
N ALA A 438 -17.22 -10.33 -7.35
CA ALA A 438 -17.62 -10.85 -8.67
C ALA A 438 -16.89 -12.15 -9.01
N MET A 439 -15.58 -12.23 -8.75
CA MET A 439 -14.76 -13.42 -8.98
C MET A 439 -15.28 -14.62 -8.20
N VAL A 440 -15.50 -14.47 -6.89
CA VAL A 440 -16.00 -15.60 -6.06
C VAL A 440 -17.46 -15.97 -6.36
N ALA A 441 -18.20 -15.09 -7.04
CA ALA A 441 -19.51 -15.39 -7.60
C ALA A 441 -19.45 -16.10 -8.97
N GLY A 442 -18.25 -16.29 -9.54
CA GLY A 442 -18.04 -16.96 -10.82
C GLY A 442 -18.19 -16.05 -12.04
N ARG A 443 -17.97 -14.72 -11.88
CA ARG A 443 -18.12 -13.73 -12.96
C ARG A 443 -16.79 -13.06 -13.30
N GLU A 444 -16.57 -12.79 -14.57
CA GLU A 444 -15.39 -12.10 -15.10
C GLU A 444 -15.54 -10.57 -15.10
N PHE A 445 -16.66 -10.06 -14.62
CA PHE A 445 -16.97 -8.63 -14.58
C PHE A 445 -17.75 -8.25 -13.32
N VAL A 446 -17.58 -7.02 -12.89
CA VAL A 446 -18.25 -6.43 -11.74
C VAL A 446 -19.61 -5.87 -12.15
N THR A 447 -20.63 -6.09 -11.31
CA THR A 447 -21.97 -5.50 -11.45
C THR A 447 -22.18 -4.39 -10.40
N ILE A 448 -23.26 -3.62 -10.56
CA ILE A 448 -23.64 -2.61 -9.56
C ILE A 448 -24.01 -3.25 -8.21
N GLU A 449 -24.57 -4.46 -8.24
CA GLU A 449 -24.92 -5.22 -7.04
C GLU A 449 -23.69 -5.58 -6.23
N ASP A 450 -22.57 -5.99 -6.88
CA ASP A 450 -21.30 -6.24 -6.18
C ASP A 450 -20.77 -4.99 -5.49
N LEU A 451 -20.87 -3.85 -6.19
CA LEU A 451 -20.46 -2.57 -5.64
C LEU A 451 -21.30 -2.23 -4.40
N LEU A 452 -22.62 -2.32 -4.49
CA LEU A 452 -23.53 -1.99 -3.39
C LEU A 452 -23.44 -3.00 -2.23
N ASP A 453 -23.18 -4.29 -2.52
CA ASP A 453 -23.02 -5.33 -1.50
C ASP A 453 -21.78 -5.09 -0.63
N MET A 454 -20.65 -4.70 -1.24
CA MET A 454 -19.40 -4.45 -0.53
C MET A 454 -19.32 -3.06 0.15
N ALA A 455 -20.21 -2.13 -0.20
CA ALA A 455 -20.15 -0.77 0.29
C ALA A 455 -20.20 -0.62 1.82
N PRO A 456 -21.10 -1.32 2.55
CA PRO A 456 -21.16 -1.20 4.02
C PRO A 456 -19.82 -1.55 4.67
N ASP A 457 -19.20 -2.63 4.25
CA ASP A 457 -17.98 -3.14 4.87
C ASP A 457 -16.76 -2.27 4.56
N VAL A 458 -16.72 -1.70 3.35
CA VAL A 458 -15.63 -0.84 2.90
C VAL A 458 -15.77 0.59 3.40
N LEU A 459 -16.99 1.12 3.56
CA LEU A 459 -17.21 2.55 3.79
C LEU A 459 -17.59 2.91 5.23
N ARG A 460 -18.09 1.95 6.05
CA ARG A 460 -18.60 2.25 7.40
C ARG A 460 -17.55 2.90 8.31
N HIS A 461 -16.34 2.38 8.32
CA HIS A 461 -15.26 2.91 9.16
C HIS A 461 -14.66 4.23 8.65
N ARG A 462 -14.91 4.56 7.40
CA ARG A 462 -14.49 5.83 6.79
C ARG A 462 -15.53 6.94 6.97
N LEU A 463 -16.78 6.54 7.20
CA LEU A 463 -17.91 7.44 7.47
C LEU A 463 -18.26 7.49 8.96
N TRP A 464 -17.65 6.63 9.78
CA TRP A 464 -17.95 6.48 11.21
C TRP A 464 -19.44 6.25 11.48
N VAL A 465 -20.07 5.45 10.65
CA VAL A 465 -21.49 5.08 10.75
C VAL A 465 -21.64 3.57 10.64
N ASP A 466 -22.79 3.04 11.04
CA ASP A 466 -23.13 1.64 10.83
C ASP A 466 -23.40 1.31 9.35
N GLY A 467 -23.37 0.02 9.01
CA GLY A 467 -23.57 -0.42 7.63
C GLY A 467 -24.98 -0.16 7.08
N ALA A 468 -26.00 -0.05 7.93
CA ALA A 468 -27.37 0.30 7.50
C ALA A 468 -27.43 1.75 7.04
N THR A 469 -26.82 2.64 7.81
CA THR A 469 -26.68 4.07 7.46
C THR A 469 -25.88 4.26 6.17
N VAL A 470 -24.82 3.46 5.92
CA VAL A 470 -24.12 3.50 4.63
C VAL A 470 -25.06 3.18 3.49
N ARG A 471 -25.87 2.11 3.60
CA ARG A 471 -26.83 1.71 2.56
C ARG A 471 -27.89 2.80 2.33
N GLU A 472 -28.39 3.42 3.38
CA GLU A 472 -29.36 4.51 3.30
C GLU A 472 -28.77 5.74 2.60
N ARG A 473 -27.58 6.19 3.01
CA ARG A 473 -26.87 7.30 2.37
C ARG A 473 -26.59 7.03 0.87
N LEU A 474 -26.21 5.83 0.51
CA LEU A 474 -26.01 5.44 -0.89
C LEU A 474 -27.32 5.48 -1.69
N ARG A 475 -28.44 5.01 -1.15
CA ARG A 475 -29.75 5.13 -1.80
C ARG A 475 -30.12 6.59 -2.03
N ALA A 476 -29.91 7.46 -1.05
CA ALA A 476 -30.17 8.89 -1.18
C ALA A 476 -29.28 9.57 -2.23
N VAL A 477 -28.03 9.10 -2.40
CA VAL A 477 -27.14 9.57 -3.48
C VAL A 477 -27.63 9.05 -4.83
N ALA A 478 -28.04 7.79 -4.94
CA ALA A 478 -28.55 7.19 -6.18
C ALA A 478 -29.76 7.97 -6.73
N VAL A 479 -30.72 8.30 -5.87
CA VAL A 479 -31.90 9.11 -6.25
C VAL A 479 -31.48 10.49 -6.77
N ARG A 480 -30.50 11.14 -6.14
CA ARG A 480 -29.98 12.44 -6.58
C ARG A 480 -29.22 12.39 -7.90
N VAL A 481 -28.52 11.28 -8.17
CA VAL A 481 -27.80 11.07 -9.43
C VAL A 481 -28.78 10.80 -10.56
N ALA A 482 -29.78 9.94 -10.34
CA ALA A 482 -30.83 9.64 -11.32
C ALA A 482 -31.69 10.88 -11.66
N GLY A 483 -32.00 11.72 -10.69
CA GLY A 483 -32.77 12.94 -10.92
C GLY A 483 -32.03 14.10 -11.62
N ARG A 484 -30.71 13.97 -11.83
CA ARG A 484 -29.92 14.93 -12.62
C ARG A 484 -29.79 14.56 -14.10
N GLY A 485 -30.24 13.36 -14.47
CA GLY A 485 -30.25 12.87 -15.86
C GLY A 485 -31.61 12.97 -16.55
N ALA A 486 -32.62 13.48 -15.86
CA ALA A 486 -33.93 13.84 -16.37
C ALA A 486 -34.04 15.39 -16.41
#